data_661dac832eddc820d4de784a1979b697
#
_entry.id   661dac832eddc820d4de784a1979b697
#
_cell.length_a   1.000
_cell.length_b   1.000
_cell.length_c   1.000
_cell.angle_alpha   90.00
_cell.angle_beta   90.00
_cell.angle_gamma   90.00
#
_symmetry.space_group_name_H-M   'P 1'
#
loop_
_entity.id
_entity.type
_entity.pdbx_description
1 polymer ?
#
loop_
_entity_poly.entity_id
_entity_poly.type
_entity_poly.pdbx_seq_one_letter_code
_entity_poly.pdbx_strand_id
1 'polypeptide(L)'
;MRARRTSVVMGLILVLGGSLLFAGAGDGLWMTKVPERDRARQNPFDSETNAVAAGAKLFRQNCATCHGGEATGMEKRPNLHSDRIRAATPGELEWLLKNGSMKNGMPSWSRLPEQQRWQIVSYLKSLQ
;
A
#
# COMPACT_ATOMS: atom_id res chain seq x y z
N MET A 1 -48.51 56.76 -13.79
CA MET A 1 -47.19 56.18 -14.15
C MET A 1 -46.98 54.96 -13.30
N ARG A 2 -47.01 53.73 -13.88
CA ARG A 2 -46.85 52.45 -13.17
C ARG A 2 -45.43 51.96 -13.41
N ALA A 3 -44.61 51.90 -12.37
CA ALA A 3 -43.28 51.31 -12.40
C ALA A 3 -43.37 49.79 -12.43
N ARG A 4 -42.85 49.14 -13.48
CA ARG A 4 -42.72 47.70 -13.60
C ARG A 4 -41.47 47.26 -12.84
N ARG A 5 -41.67 46.46 -11.79
CA ARG A 5 -40.59 45.78 -11.09
C ARG A 5 -40.23 44.51 -11.88
N THR A 6 -39.05 44.48 -12.45
CA THR A 6 -38.44 43.31 -13.05
C THR A 6 -37.75 42.50 -11.97
N SER A 7 -38.33 41.35 -11.61
CA SER A 7 -37.68 40.38 -10.74
C SER A 7 -36.62 39.61 -11.48
N VAL A 8 -35.37 39.78 -11.13
CA VAL A 8 -34.25 38.97 -11.58
C VAL A 8 -34.22 37.74 -10.71
N VAL A 9 -34.58 36.56 -11.30
CA VAL A 9 -34.43 35.26 -10.69
C VAL A 9 -32.98 34.82 -10.92
N MET A 10 -32.17 34.91 -9.89
CA MET A 10 -30.77 34.46 -9.88
C MET A 10 -30.77 32.97 -9.65
N GLY A 11 -30.62 32.20 -10.74
CA GLY A 11 -30.51 30.75 -10.70
C GLY A 11 -29.21 30.33 -10.03
N LEU A 12 -29.35 29.66 -8.88
CA LEU A 12 -28.25 29.01 -8.16
C LEU A 12 -27.86 27.73 -8.89
N ILE A 13 -26.79 27.75 -9.65
CA ILE A 13 -26.21 26.53 -10.25
C ILE A 13 -25.46 25.80 -9.15
N LEU A 14 -26.06 24.73 -8.64
CA LEU A 14 -25.40 23.77 -7.76
C LEU A 14 -24.47 22.91 -8.61
N VAL A 15 -23.17 23.23 -8.63
CA VAL A 15 -22.14 22.36 -9.18
C VAL A 15 -21.91 21.22 -8.20
N LEU A 16 -22.55 20.08 -8.43
CA LEU A 16 -22.24 18.82 -7.77
C LEU A 16 -20.86 18.34 -8.23
N GLY A 17 -19.83 18.76 -7.50
CA GLY A 17 -18.48 18.25 -7.67
C GLY A 17 -18.46 16.77 -7.31
N GLY A 18 -18.61 15.90 -8.28
CA GLY A 18 -18.40 14.46 -8.12
C GLY A 18 -16.94 14.21 -7.80
N SER A 19 -16.62 13.92 -6.53
CA SER A 19 -15.34 13.37 -6.14
C SER A 19 -15.20 11.99 -6.78
N LEU A 20 -14.43 11.89 -7.85
CA LEU A 20 -13.97 10.62 -8.40
C LEU A 20 -13.03 10.01 -7.36
N LEU A 21 -13.57 9.11 -6.53
CA LEU A 21 -12.78 8.24 -5.69
C LEU A 21 -11.99 7.31 -6.64
N PHE A 22 -10.74 7.68 -6.93
CA PHE A 22 -9.79 6.76 -7.49
C PHE A 22 -9.58 5.66 -6.45
N ALA A 23 -10.25 4.52 -6.64
CA ALA A 23 -9.94 3.30 -5.93
C ALA A 23 -8.53 2.87 -6.36
N GLY A 24 -7.52 3.34 -5.64
CA GLY A 24 -6.14 2.94 -5.84
C GLY A 24 -6.02 1.42 -5.69
N ALA A 25 -5.14 0.81 -6.44
CA ALA A 25 -4.87 -0.61 -6.40
C ALA A 25 -4.58 -1.05 -4.96
N GLY A 26 -5.46 -1.87 -4.40
CA GLY A 26 -5.40 -2.32 -3.00
C GLY A 26 -6.07 -1.34 -2.02
N ASP A 27 -7.04 -1.83 -1.29
CA ASP A 27 -7.88 -1.05 -0.37
C ASP A 27 -7.22 -0.73 0.99
N GLY A 28 -6.02 -1.30 1.27
CA GLY A 28 -5.33 -1.15 2.56
C GLY A 28 -6.04 -1.81 3.75
N LEU A 29 -7.18 -2.42 3.54
CA LEU A 29 -7.97 -3.06 4.61
C LEU A 29 -7.23 -4.22 5.29
N TRP A 30 -6.19 -4.76 4.67
CA TRP A 30 -5.34 -5.76 5.30
C TRP A 30 -4.70 -5.26 6.61
N MET A 31 -4.37 -3.97 6.70
CA MET A 31 -3.76 -3.37 7.90
C MET A 31 -4.67 -3.48 9.12
N THR A 32 -5.98 -3.41 8.93
CA THR A 32 -6.96 -3.54 10.03
C THR A 32 -7.03 -4.96 10.60
N LYS A 33 -6.51 -5.94 9.87
CA LYS A 33 -6.51 -7.35 10.27
C LYS A 33 -5.24 -7.76 11.03
N VAL A 34 -4.23 -6.89 11.06
CA VAL A 34 -2.95 -7.19 11.72
C VAL A 34 -3.15 -7.14 13.24
N PRO A 35 -2.92 -8.26 13.95
CA PRO A 35 -2.97 -8.27 15.40
C PRO A 35 -1.93 -7.31 15.99
N GLU A 36 -2.26 -6.68 17.13
CA GLU A 36 -1.37 -5.71 17.78
C GLU A 36 0.01 -6.29 18.10
N ARG A 37 0.06 -7.54 18.56
CA ARG A 37 1.33 -8.24 18.81
C ARG A 37 2.23 -8.35 17.58
N ASP A 38 1.63 -8.51 16.39
CA ASP A 38 2.39 -8.60 15.12
C ASP A 38 2.78 -7.21 14.64
N ARG A 39 1.90 -6.22 14.78
CA ARG A 39 2.16 -4.82 14.50
C ARG A 39 3.36 -4.27 15.28
N ALA A 40 3.47 -4.63 16.55
CA ALA A 40 4.55 -4.19 17.45
C ALA A 40 5.90 -4.86 17.19
N ARG A 41 5.96 -5.89 16.33
CA ARG A 41 7.22 -6.59 16.04
C ARG A 41 8.20 -5.69 15.30
N GLN A 42 9.43 -5.65 15.82
CA GLN A 42 10.54 -4.98 15.17
C GLN A 42 11.23 -5.94 14.18
N ASN A 43 11.84 -5.37 13.14
CA ASN A 43 12.65 -6.17 12.23
C ASN A 43 13.99 -6.51 12.89
N PRO A 44 14.30 -7.79 13.13
CA PRO A 44 15.56 -8.17 13.78
C PRO A 44 16.81 -7.91 12.91
N PHE A 45 16.62 -7.59 11.63
CA PHE A 45 17.70 -7.31 10.66
C PHE A 45 17.79 -5.84 10.25
N ASP A 46 17.13 -4.94 10.98
CA ASP A 46 17.01 -3.52 10.60
C ASP A 46 18.38 -2.81 10.51
N SER A 47 19.35 -3.22 11.33
CA SER A 47 20.72 -2.68 11.33
C SER A 47 21.69 -3.44 10.42
N GLU A 48 21.26 -4.51 9.75
CA GLU A 48 22.15 -5.33 8.93
C GLU A 48 22.26 -4.81 7.50
N THR A 49 23.42 -4.33 7.10
CA THR A 49 23.70 -3.79 5.76
C THR A 49 23.37 -4.77 4.63
N ASN A 50 23.57 -6.05 4.88
CA ASN A 50 23.31 -7.11 3.89
C ASN A 50 21.84 -7.48 3.77
N ALA A 51 21.00 -7.14 4.75
CA ALA A 51 19.57 -7.51 4.75
C ALA A 51 18.83 -6.85 3.60
N VAL A 52 19.10 -5.59 3.30
CA VAL A 52 18.50 -4.86 2.17
C VAL A 52 18.85 -5.52 0.84
N ALA A 53 20.14 -5.85 0.63
CA ALA A 53 20.60 -6.49 -0.61
C ALA A 53 20.00 -7.89 -0.78
N ALA A 54 19.95 -8.68 0.30
CA ALA A 54 19.30 -9.99 0.31
C ALA A 54 17.80 -9.88 0.02
N GLY A 55 17.14 -8.92 0.66
CA GLY A 55 15.71 -8.63 0.45
C GLY A 55 15.42 -8.21 -0.99
N ALA A 56 16.25 -7.36 -1.60
CA ALA A 56 16.13 -6.96 -2.99
C ALA A 56 16.22 -8.16 -3.95
N LYS A 57 17.14 -9.10 -3.68
CA LYS A 57 17.24 -10.35 -4.47
C LYS A 57 15.99 -11.20 -4.33
N LEU A 58 15.53 -11.42 -3.10
CA LEU A 58 14.31 -12.18 -2.81
C LEU A 58 13.07 -11.55 -3.44
N PHE A 59 12.97 -10.22 -3.39
CA PHE A 59 11.90 -9.46 -4.02
C PHE A 59 11.86 -9.69 -5.53
N ARG A 60 12.99 -9.58 -6.21
CA ARG A 60 13.07 -9.84 -7.66
C ARG A 60 12.63 -11.27 -8.02
N GLN A 61 12.97 -12.24 -7.19
CA GLN A 61 12.64 -13.64 -7.43
C GLN A 61 11.16 -13.98 -7.19
N ASN A 62 10.52 -13.34 -6.22
CA ASN A 62 9.22 -13.78 -5.72
C ASN A 62 8.10 -12.73 -5.93
N CYS A 63 8.42 -11.45 -6.03
CA CYS A 63 7.45 -10.36 -5.97
C CYS A 63 7.38 -9.55 -7.26
N ALA A 64 8.50 -9.42 -7.99
CA ALA A 64 8.65 -8.54 -9.14
C ALA A 64 7.69 -8.86 -10.29
N THR A 65 7.30 -10.13 -10.48
CA THR A 65 6.32 -10.53 -11.50
C THR A 65 4.99 -9.78 -11.37
N CYS A 66 4.59 -9.45 -10.14
CA CYS A 66 3.36 -8.69 -9.88
C CYS A 66 3.62 -7.21 -9.57
N HIS A 67 4.70 -6.90 -8.83
CA HIS A 67 4.95 -5.54 -8.34
C HIS A 67 5.93 -4.73 -9.19
N GLY A 68 6.46 -5.32 -10.28
CA GLY A 68 7.51 -4.70 -11.09
C GLY A 68 8.90 -4.85 -10.46
N GLY A 69 9.94 -4.84 -11.31
CA GLY A 69 11.33 -4.99 -10.86
C GLY A 69 11.78 -3.89 -9.89
N GLU A 70 11.24 -2.68 -10.06
CA GLU A 70 11.50 -1.49 -9.25
C GLU A 70 10.42 -1.27 -8.17
N ALA A 71 9.54 -2.25 -7.93
CA ALA A 71 8.45 -2.17 -6.95
C ALA A 71 7.45 -1.01 -7.18
N THR A 72 7.38 -0.47 -8.38
CA THR A 72 6.48 0.64 -8.76
C THR A 72 5.05 0.22 -9.08
N GLY A 73 4.79 -1.09 -9.00
CA GLY A 73 3.50 -1.67 -9.35
C GLY A 73 3.39 -2.00 -10.84
N MET A 74 2.40 -2.78 -11.18
CA MET A 74 2.04 -3.14 -12.56
C MET A 74 0.52 -3.27 -12.68
N GLU A 75 -0.09 -2.63 -13.67
CA GLU A 75 -1.55 -2.67 -13.90
C GLU A 75 -2.36 -2.39 -12.62
N LYS A 76 -3.05 -3.40 -12.09
CA LYS A 76 -3.84 -3.33 -10.85
C LYS A 76 -3.04 -3.64 -9.58
N ARG A 77 -1.73 -3.89 -9.69
CA ARG A 77 -0.87 -4.20 -8.55
C ARG A 77 -0.31 -2.91 -7.93
N PRO A 78 -0.28 -2.83 -6.59
CA PRO A 78 0.07 -1.57 -5.94
C PRO A 78 1.54 -1.19 -6.14
N ASN A 79 1.76 0.12 -6.24
CA ASN A 79 3.07 0.74 -6.08
C ASN A 79 3.51 0.62 -4.61
N LEU A 80 4.66 0.01 -4.39
CA LEU A 80 5.21 -0.20 -3.05
C LEU A 80 6.06 0.97 -2.53
N HIS A 81 6.23 2.04 -3.33
CA HIS A 81 6.76 3.34 -2.87
C HIS A 81 5.64 4.25 -2.31
N SER A 82 4.46 3.71 -2.05
CA SER A 82 3.31 4.49 -1.60
C SER A 82 3.40 4.88 -0.12
N ASP A 83 2.73 5.98 0.25
CA ASP A 83 2.64 6.44 1.64
C ASP A 83 2.10 5.36 2.59
N ARG A 84 1.24 4.48 2.09
CA ARG A 84 0.72 3.35 2.86
C ARG A 84 1.82 2.39 3.28
N ILE A 85 2.72 2.01 2.37
CA ILE A 85 3.84 1.12 2.67
C ILE A 85 4.88 1.84 3.55
N ARG A 86 5.08 3.12 3.30
CA ARG A 86 5.94 3.97 4.14
C ARG A 86 5.45 4.01 5.58
N ALA A 87 4.16 4.21 5.80
CA ALA A 87 3.55 4.31 7.12
C ALA A 87 3.41 2.95 7.83
N ALA A 88 3.36 1.84 7.10
CA ALA A 88 3.25 0.51 7.69
C ALA A 88 4.45 0.18 8.57
N THR A 89 4.21 -0.41 9.75
CA THR A 89 5.30 -0.89 10.60
C THR A 89 5.99 -2.10 9.97
N PRO A 90 7.25 -2.39 10.32
CA PRO A 90 7.91 -3.61 9.86
C PRO A 90 7.10 -4.87 10.15
N GLY A 91 6.51 -4.97 11.35
CA GLY A 91 5.68 -6.10 11.75
C GLY A 91 4.41 -6.24 10.92
N GLU A 92 3.77 -5.14 10.52
CA GLU A 92 2.62 -5.17 9.60
C GLU A 92 3.01 -5.73 8.23
N LEU A 93 4.15 -5.33 7.70
CA LEU A 93 4.63 -5.82 6.42
C LEU A 93 5.01 -7.31 6.48
N GLU A 94 5.68 -7.75 7.54
CA GLU A 94 5.99 -9.17 7.75
C GLU A 94 4.71 -10.01 7.86
N TRP A 95 3.73 -9.52 8.62
CA TRP A 95 2.44 -10.18 8.75
C TRP A 95 1.73 -10.30 7.39
N LEU A 96 1.74 -9.24 6.58
CA LEU A 96 1.18 -9.26 5.22
C LEU A 96 1.89 -10.29 4.33
N LEU A 97 3.21 -10.34 4.36
CA LEU A 97 3.96 -11.33 3.61
C LEU A 97 3.59 -12.76 4.05
N LYS A 98 3.53 -13.00 5.35
CA LYS A 98 3.20 -14.32 5.90
C LYS A 98 1.78 -14.75 5.53
N ASN A 99 0.79 -13.87 5.64
CA ASN A 99 -0.62 -14.21 5.49
C ASN A 99 -1.17 -13.94 4.08
N GLY A 100 -0.54 -13.04 3.33
CA GLY A 100 -1.04 -12.59 2.04
C GLY A 100 -2.29 -11.72 2.16
N SER A 101 -2.86 -11.41 1.01
CA SER A 101 -4.13 -10.72 0.85
C SER A 101 -4.87 -11.31 -0.36
N MET A 102 -5.35 -12.53 -0.22
CA MET A 102 -5.96 -13.31 -1.31
C MET A 102 -7.12 -12.59 -1.99
N LYS A 103 -7.92 -11.85 -1.21
CA LYS A 103 -9.01 -11.01 -1.76
C LYS A 103 -8.48 -10.00 -2.80
N ASN A 104 -7.26 -9.50 -2.60
CA ASN A 104 -6.58 -8.58 -3.50
C ASN A 104 -5.61 -9.30 -4.45
N GLY A 105 -5.62 -10.63 -4.49
CA GLY A 105 -4.80 -11.44 -5.37
C GLY A 105 -3.32 -11.56 -4.94
N MET A 106 -2.99 -11.23 -3.69
CA MET A 106 -1.65 -11.42 -3.13
C MET A 106 -1.59 -12.74 -2.35
N PRO A 107 -0.79 -13.74 -2.78
CA PRO A 107 -0.69 -15.01 -2.07
C PRO A 107 0.05 -14.88 -0.74
N SER A 108 -0.13 -15.88 0.13
CA SER A 108 0.69 -16.05 1.33
C SER A 108 2.12 -16.47 0.93
N TRP A 109 3.09 -15.87 1.59
CA TRP A 109 4.50 -16.20 1.45
C TRP A 109 5.05 -16.94 2.69
N SER A 110 4.16 -17.62 3.44
CA SER A 110 4.54 -18.41 4.61
C SER A 110 5.55 -19.52 4.31
N ARG A 111 5.66 -19.95 3.04
CA ARG A 111 6.68 -20.91 2.59
C ARG A 111 8.12 -20.37 2.63
N LEU A 112 8.29 -19.04 2.57
CA LEU A 112 9.60 -18.43 2.78
C LEU A 112 9.93 -18.48 4.27
N PRO A 113 11.18 -18.83 4.65
CA PRO A 113 11.65 -18.69 6.02
C PRO A 113 11.39 -17.29 6.57
N GLU A 114 11.11 -17.18 7.86
CA GLU A 114 10.82 -15.89 8.51
C GLU A 114 11.94 -14.87 8.28
N GLN A 115 13.20 -15.31 8.38
CA GLN A 115 14.36 -14.47 8.07
C GLN A 115 14.27 -13.83 6.68
N GLN A 116 13.89 -14.61 5.67
CA GLN A 116 13.78 -14.09 4.30
C GLN A 116 12.64 -13.08 4.17
N ARG A 117 11.53 -13.28 4.85
CA ARG A 117 10.44 -12.29 4.87
C ARG A 117 10.90 -11.00 5.53
N TRP A 118 11.64 -11.06 6.63
CA TRP A 118 12.22 -9.87 7.27
C TRP A 118 13.23 -9.14 6.36
N GLN A 119 14.05 -9.86 5.61
CA GLN A 119 14.94 -9.26 4.62
C GLN A 119 14.16 -8.54 3.51
N ILE A 120 13.05 -9.12 3.03
CA ILE A 120 12.16 -8.43 2.09
C ILE A 120 11.60 -7.15 2.74
N VAL A 121 11.19 -7.18 4.00
CA VAL A 121 10.74 -5.98 4.75
C VAL A 121 11.84 -4.93 4.81
N SER A 122 13.11 -5.30 5.09
CA SER A 122 14.24 -4.37 5.05
C SER A 122 14.36 -3.67 3.69
N TYR A 123 14.24 -4.43 2.60
CA TYR A 123 14.25 -3.87 1.25
C TYR A 123 13.08 -2.91 1.02
N LEU A 124 11.84 -3.31 1.35
CA LEU A 124 10.65 -2.46 1.17
C LEU A 124 10.76 -1.15 1.96
N LYS A 125 11.30 -1.18 3.16
CA LYS A 125 11.52 0.02 3.98
C LYS A 125 12.65 0.90 3.43
N SER A 126 13.61 0.34 2.72
CA SER A 126 14.69 1.11 2.08
C SER A 126 14.25 1.85 0.81
N LEU A 127 13.08 1.53 0.26
CA LEU A 127 12.50 2.20 -0.91
C LEU A 127 11.81 3.54 -0.57
N GLN A 128 11.71 3.91 0.69
CA GLN A 128 10.87 5.01 1.19
C GLN A 128 11.63 6.33 1.36
#